data_87549ffb61ece5ade78f2e2cbff7d679
#
_entry.id   87549ffb61ece5ade78f2e2cbff7d679
#
_cell.length_a   1.000
_cell.length_b   1.000
_cell.length_c   1.000
_cell.angle_alpha   90.00
_cell.angle_beta   90.00
_cell.angle_gamma   90.00
#
_symmetry.space_group_name_H-M   'P 1'
#
loop_
_entity.id
_entity.type
_entity.pdbx_description
1 polymer ?
#
loop_
_entity_poly.entity_id
_entity_poly.type
_entity_poly.pdbx_seq_one_letter_code
_entity_poly.pdbx_strand_id
1 'polypeptide(L)'
;MDIIVREATAEDASLIAELTRKAWAGKVHVTSSGHRETAVNVADNLRDGGGFILLDGETPVGSVRWLPLDGYPDVWEILRMGVLASYRGTNLSQHLLEAVIHHALAIGIEELRLAVRNDQPKLIDFYTAYEFTLAEELEYSHANPLEPAPLVMRRMLKY
;
A
#
# COMPACT_ATOMS: atom_id res chain seq x y z
N MET A 1 9.09 -0.79 -21.58
CA MET A 1 8.18 -1.24 -20.50
C MET A 1 6.85 -0.52 -20.68
N ASP A 2 5.77 -1.26 -20.64
CA ASP A 2 4.42 -0.72 -20.89
C ASP A 2 3.63 -0.74 -19.58
N ILE A 3 3.75 0.33 -18.80
CA ILE A 3 3.21 0.37 -17.45
C ILE A 3 1.76 0.84 -17.45
N ILE A 4 0.90 0.01 -16.87
CA ILE A 4 -0.54 0.27 -16.73
C ILE A 4 -0.92 0.06 -15.27
N VAL A 5 -1.74 0.97 -14.72
CA VAL A 5 -2.36 0.80 -13.40
C VAL A 5 -3.85 0.64 -13.62
N ARG A 6 -4.42 -0.44 -13.09
CA ARG A 6 -5.88 -0.64 -13.14
C ARG A 6 -6.46 -0.89 -11.76
N GLU A 7 -7.70 -0.52 -11.58
CA GLU A 7 -8.41 -0.77 -10.32
C GLU A 7 -8.63 -2.28 -10.14
N ALA A 8 -8.40 -2.75 -8.92
CA ALA A 8 -8.62 -4.14 -8.57
C ALA A 8 -10.09 -4.42 -8.26
N THR A 9 -10.53 -5.63 -8.60
CA THR A 9 -11.86 -6.13 -8.28
C THR A 9 -11.75 -7.37 -7.40
N ALA A 10 -12.87 -7.82 -6.83
CA ALA A 10 -12.89 -9.03 -6.00
C ALA A 10 -12.31 -10.26 -6.70
N GLU A 11 -12.42 -10.32 -8.02
CA GLU A 11 -11.89 -11.43 -8.82
C GLU A 11 -10.36 -11.48 -8.81
N ASP A 12 -9.71 -10.37 -8.48
CA ASP A 12 -8.25 -10.26 -8.42
C ASP A 12 -7.66 -10.71 -7.09
N ALA A 13 -8.48 -11.14 -6.12
CA ALA A 13 -8.01 -11.41 -4.76
C ALA A 13 -6.89 -12.45 -4.69
N SER A 14 -7.00 -13.57 -5.40
CA SER A 14 -5.97 -14.60 -5.43
C SER A 14 -4.68 -14.11 -6.08
N LEU A 15 -4.80 -13.36 -7.17
CA LEU A 15 -3.66 -12.78 -7.87
C LEU A 15 -2.92 -11.80 -6.97
N ILE A 16 -3.64 -10.91 -6.30
CA ILE A 16 -3.04 -9.91 -5.40
C ILE A 16 -2.37 -10.59 -4.21
N ALA A 17 -2.98 -11.64 -3.63
CA ALA A 17 -2.36 -12.38 -2.54
C ALA A 17 -1.02 -12.97 -2.97
N GLU A 18 -0.96 -13.57 -4.16
CA GLU A 18 0.27 -14.13 -4.70
C GLU A 18 1.31 -13.05 -4.96
N LEU A 19 0.93 -11.94 -5.57
CA LEU A 19 1.83 -10.80 -5.79
C LEU A 19 2.40 -10.26 -4.48
N THR A 20 1.58 -10.15 -3.44
CA THR A 20 2.01 -9.66 -2.13
C THR A 20 3.05 -10.61 -1.54
N ARG A 21 2.77 -11.91 -1.52
CA ARG A 21 3.72 -12.89 -1.00
C ARG A 21 5.06 -12.85 -1.75
N LYS A 22 5.02 -12.76 -3.07
CA LYS A 22 6.23 -12.68 -3.90
C LYS A 22 7.00 -11.39 -3.69
N ALA A 23 6.30 -10.26 -3.55
CA ALA A 23 6.94 -8.96 -3.32
C ALA A 23 7.64 -8.91 -1.95
N TRP A 24 7.12 -9.61 -0.95
CA TRP A 24 7.71 -9.67 0.40
C TRP A 24 8.80 -10.70 0.53
N ALA A 25 8.84 -11.72 -0.33
CA ALA A 25 9.84 -12.79 -0.26
C ALA A 25 11.26 -12.22 -0.38
N GLY A 26 12.13 -12.57 0.58
CA GLY A 26 13.53 -12.17 0.59
C GLY A 26 13.80 -10.69 0.82
N LYS A 27 12.77 -9.86 0.96
CA LYS A 27 12.91 -8.41 1.08
C LYS A 27 12.82 -7.92 2.52
N VAL A 28 11.92 -8.49 3.29
CA VAL A 28 11.59 -8.05 4.65
C VAL A 28 11.67 -9.21 5.61
N HIS A 29 11.63 -8.90 6.91
CA HIS A 29 11.71 -9.91 7.97
C HIS A 29 10.66 -11.00 7.79
N VAL A 30 11.03 -12.25 8.15
CA VAL A 30 10.14 -13.42 7.99
C VAL A 30 8.83 -13.31 8.79
N THR A 31 8.79 -12.49 9.84
CA THR A 31 7.58 -12.24 10.63
C THR A 31 6.63 -11.24 9.98
N SER A 32 7.03 -10.58 8.90
CA SER A 32 6.17 -9.63 8.20
C SER A 32 4.92 -10.33 7.69
N SER A 33 3.75 -9.72 7.94
CA SER A 33 2.47 -10.33 7.57
C SER A 33 2.26 -10.46 6.06
N GLY A 34 2.99 -9.69 5.24
CA GLY A 34 2.94 -9.82 3.79
C GLY A 34 3.32 -11.21 3.28
N HIS A 35 4.19 -11.93 3.99
CA HIS A 35 4.57 -13.31 3.66
C HIS A 35 3.40 -14.29 3.81
N ARG A 36 2.38 -13.96 4.59
CA ARG A 36 1.25 -14.82 4.92
C ARG A 36 -0.06 -14.32 4.34
N GLU A 37 0.00 -13.46 3.32
CA GLU A 37 -1.18 -12.91 2.69
C GLU A 37 -2.07 -14.01 2.12
N THR A 38 -3.39 -13.88 2.27
CA THR A 38 -4.38 -14.83 1.77
C THR A 38 -5.38 -14.14 0.84
N ALA A 39 -5.96 -14.91 -0.07
CA ALA A 39 -6.99 -14.40 -0.97
C ALA A 39 -8.22 -13.90 -0.20
N VAL A 40 -8.58 -14.56 0.89
CA VAL A 40 -9.72 -14.16 1.73
C VAL A 40 -9.49 -12.77 2.33
N ASN A 41 -8.30 -12.54 2.90
CA ASN A 41 -7.97 -11.23 3.47
C ASN A 41 -7.94 -10.15 2.39
N VAL A 42 -7.39 -10.45 1.22
CA VAL A 42 -7.38 -9.49 0.10
C VAL A 42 -8.82 -9.16 -0.33
N ALA A 43 -9.67 -10.17 -0.48
CA ALA A 43 -11.07 -9.96 -0.86
C ALA A 43 -11.79 -9.05 0.14
N ASP A 44 -11.55 -9.26 1.44
CA ASP A 44 -12.13 -8.42 2.49
C ASP A 44 -11.64 -6.97 2.36
N ASN A 45 -10.35 -6.76 2.12
CA ASN A 45 -9.80 -5.42 1.92
C ASN A 45 -10.42 -4.73 0.69
N LEU A 46 -10.58 -5.45 -0.41
CA LEU A 46 -11.16 -4.89 -1.64
C LEU A 46 -12.63 -4.54 -1.47
N ARG A 47 -13.37 -5.33 -0.67
CA ARG A 47 -14.76 -5.05 -0.36
C ARG A 47 -14.91 -3.80 0.51
N ASP A 48 -14.08 -3.67 1.54
CA ASP A 48 -14.19 -2.60 2.53
C ASP A 48 -13.46 -1.32 2.12
N GLY A 49 -12.48 -1.43 1.26
CA GLY A 49 -11.69 -0.32 0.73
C GLY A 49 -11.51 -0.42 -0.77
N GLY A 50 -10.29 -0.68 -1.21
CA GLY A 50 -10.00 -0.86 -2.62
C GLY A 50 -8.53 -1.19 -2.88
N GLY A 51 -8.17 -1.26 -4.14
CA GLY A 51 -6.80 -1.53 -4.54
C GLY A 51 -6.54 -1.24 -6.00
N PHE A 52 -5.26 -1.21 -6.34
CA PHE A 52 -4.78 -1.10 -7.72
C PHE A 52 -3.77 -2.21 -8.00
N ILE A 53 -3.74 -2.64 -9.25
CA ILE A 53 -2.73 -3.57 -9.78
C ILE A 53 -1.88 -2.83 -10.79
N LEU A 54 -0.57 -3.01 -10.66
CA LEU A 54 0.42 -2.49 -11.60
C LEU A 54 0.79 -3.59 -12.58
N LEU A 55 0.69 -3.28 -13.86
CA LEU A 55 0.98 -4.21 -14.94
C LEU A 55 2.12 -3.69 -15.81
N ASP A 56 2.95 -4.60 -16.28
CA ASP A 56 3.87 -4.37 -17.38
C ASP A 56 3.28 -5.12 -18.59
N GLY A 57 2.61 -4.38 -19.47
CA GLY A 57 1.77 -4.99 -20.50
C GLY A 57 0.64 -5.78 -19.85
N GLU A 58 0.64 -7.10 -20.02
CA GLU A 58 -0.34 -7.99 -19.40
C GLU A 58 0.18 -8.67 -18.14
N THR A 59 1.44 -8.43 -17.77
CA THR A 59 2.10 -9.09 -16.63
C THR A 59 1.89 -8.30 -15.34
N PRO A 60 1.21 -8.87 -14.34
CA PRO A 60 1.08 -8.21 -13.03
C PRO A 60 2.42 -8.17 -12.31
N VAL A 61 2.83 -6.99 -11.84
CA VAL A 61 4.14 -6.79 -11.23
C VAL A 61 4.09 -6.09 -9.88
N GLY A 62 2.94 -5.59 -9.47
CA GLY A 62 2.80 -4.93 -8.17
C GLY A 62 1.35 -4.67 -7.83
N SER A 63 1.11 -4.26 -6.59
CA SER A 63 -0.23 -3.92 -6.12
C SER A 63 -0.16 -3.02 -4.89
N VAL A 64 -1.30 -2.41 -4.58
CA VAL A 64 -1.51 -1.60 -3.38
C VAL A 64 -2.97 -1.73 -2.97
N ARG A 65 -3.25 -1.62 -1.67
CA ARG A 65 -4.61 -1.60 -1.15
C ARG A 65 -4.78 -0.44 -0.18
N TRP A 66 -6.01 -0.09 0.11
CA TRP A 66 -6.35 0.86 1.15
C TRP A 66 -7.62 0.43 1.88
N LEU A 67 -7.73 0.86 3.13
CA LEU A 67 -8.93 0.68 3.94
C LEU A 67 -9.29 2.01 4.61
N PRO A 68 -10.58 2.33 4.72
CA PRO A 68 -10.98 3.49 5.53
C PRO A 68 -10.64 3.19 6.99
N LEU A 69 -10.22 4.24 7.71
CA LEU A 69 -9.95 4.14 9.13
C LEU A 69 -11.28 3.96 9.88
N ASP A 70 -11.32 3.02 10.82
CA ASP A 70 -12.52 2.74 11.60
C ASP A 70 -13.00 3.99 12.33
N GLY A 71 -14.26 4.37 12.10
CA GLY A 71 -14.85 5.58 12.64
C GLY A 71 -14.53 6.88 11.89
N TYR A 72 -13.66 6.81 10.85
CA TYR A 72 -13.24 7.98 10.07
C TYR A 72 -13.21 7.62 8.58
N PRO A 73 -14.38 7.56 7.91
CA PRO A 73 -14.46 7.07 6.52
C PRO A 73 -13.71 7.94 5.50
N ASP A 74 -13.43 9.21 5.83
CA ASP A 74 -12.69 10.12 4.96
C ASP A 74 -11.17 10.06 5.16
N VAL A 75 -10.70 9.13 5.99
CA VAL A 75 -9.29 8.85 6.21
C VAL A 75 -9.00 7.45 5.71
N TRP A 76 -8.07 7.29 4.77
CA TRP A 76 -7.65 5.98 4.28
C TRP A 76 -6.27 5.62 4.80
N GLU A 77 -6.13 4.37 5.22
CA GLU A 77 -4.82 3.77 5.47
C GLU A 77 -4.40 2.97 4.24
N ILE A 78 -3.24 3.31 3.70
CA ILE A 78 -2.63 2.60 2.57
C ILE A 78 -1.89 1.39 3.13
N LEU A 79 -2.10 0.22 2.52
CA LEU A 79 -1.46 -1.02 2.94
C LEU A 79 -0.90 -1.82 1.77
N ARG A 80 0.12 -2.62 2.07
CA ARG A 80 0.64 -3.63 1.15
C ARG A 80 1.06 -3.09 -0.20
N MET A 81 1.64 -1.90 -0.25
CA MET A 81 2.22 -1.40 -1.48
C MET A 81 3.54 -2.13 -1.75
N GLY A 82 3.63 -2.81 -2.86
CA GLY A 82 4.82 -3.56 -3.21
C GLY A 82 4.91 -3.88 -4.69
N VAL A 83 6.14 -4.10 -5.14
CA VAL A 83 6.49 -4.43 -6.51
C VAL A 83 7.41 -5.64 -6.48
N LEU A 84 7.29 -6.54 -7.46
CA LEU A 84 8.13 -7.73 -7.55
C LEU A 84 9.62 -7.34 -7.59
N ALA A 85 10.47 -8.22 -7.02
CA ALA A 85 11.90 -7.96 -6.89
C ALA A 85 12.57 -7.60 -8.22
N SER A 86 12.21 -8.28 -9.31
CA SER A 86 12.77 -8.04 -10.64
C SER A 86 12.43 -6.66 -11.22
N TYR A 87 11.47 -5.96 -10.64
CA TYR A 87 11.02 -4.64 -11.08
C TYR A 87 11.42 -3.52 -10.11
N ARG A 88 12.14 -3.85 -9.03
CA ARG A 88 12.62 -2.84 -8.08
C ARG A 88 13.75 -2.01 -8.70
N GLY A 89 13.92 -0.78 -8.18
CA GLY A 89 14.94 0.13 -8.67
C GLY A 89 14.52 0.92 -9.91
N THR A 90 13.31 0.71 -10.41
CA THR A 90 12.76 1.41 -11.57
C THR A 90 11.69 2.44 -11.18
N ASN A 91 11.53 2.71 -9.90
CA ASN A 91 10.55 3.65 -9.35
C ASN A 91 9.10 3.32 -9.69
N LEU A 92 8.77 2.05 -9.92
CA LEU A 92 7.42 1.66 -10.32
C LEU A 92 6.38 1.83 -9.21
N SER A 93 6.79 1.75 -7.94
CA SER A 93 5.87 1.96 -6.81
C SER A 93 5.26 3.36 -6.81
N GLN A 94 5.94 4.36 -7.41
CA GLN A 94 5.36 5.71 -7.51
C GLN A 94 4.05 5.72 -8.30
N HIS A 95 3.91 4.86 -9.30
CA HIS A 95 2.69 4.77 -10.09
C HIS A 95 1.51 4.30 -9.23
N LEU A 96 1.76 3.36 -8.33
CA LEU A 96 0.74 2.87 -7.39
C LEU A 96 0.35 3.95 -6.40
N LEU A 97 1.33 4.63 -5.81
CA LEU A 97 1.07 5.70 -4.85
C LEU A 97 0.31 6.86 -5.50
N GLU A 98 0.74 7.29 -6.67
CA GLU A 98 0.06 8.35 -7.42
C GLU A 98 -1.38 7.98 -7.74
N ALA A 99 -1.64 6.73 -8.12
CA ALA A 99 -2.99 6.25 -8.40
C ALA A 99 -3.90 6.34 -7.18
N VAL A 100 -3.40 5.96 -6.00
CA VAL A 100 -4.17 6.08 -4.76
C VAL A 100 -4.45 7.54 -4.43
N ILE A 101 -3.44 8.40 -4.54
CA ILE A 101 -3.60 9.83 -4.25
C ILE A 101 -4.65 10.45 -5.18
N HIS A 102 -4.55 10.20 -6.47
CA HIS A 102 -5.49 10.76 -7.46
C HIS A 102 -6.91 10.24 -7.23
N HIS A 103 -7.06 8.95 -6.95
CA HIS A 103 -8.36 8.35 -6.67
C HIS A 103 -9.00 8.94 -5.41
N ALA A 104 -8.21 9.07 -4.35
CA ALA A 104 -8.66 9.67 -3.09
C ALA A 104 -9.10 11.13 -3.28
N LEU A 105 -8.32 11.91 -4.02
CA LEU A 105 -8.69 13.30 -4.33
C LEU A 105 -9.98 13.36 -5.13
N ALA A 106 -10.16 12.49 -6.12
CA ALA A 106 -11.33 12.48 -6.99
C ALA A 106 -12.63 12.21 -6.23
N ILE A 107 -12.59 11.39 -5.18
CA ILE A 107 -13.79 11.04 -4.42
C ILE A 107 -13.93 11.81 -3.10
N GLY A 108 -13.02 12.75 -2.82
CA GLY A 108 -13.15 13.65 -1.67
C GLY A 108 -12.59 13.14 -0.35
N ILE A 109 -11.64 12.20 -0.38
CA ILE A 109 -10.97 11.74 0.84
C ILE A 109 -10.13 12.88 1.42
N GLU A 110 -10.14 13.03 2.72
CA GLU A 110 -9.50 14.16 3.41
C GLU A 110 -8.05 13.89 3.80
N GLU A 111 -7.73 12.63 4.10
CA GLU A 111 -6.40 12.27 4.62
C GLU A 111 -5.99 10.87 4.19
N LEU A 112 -4.71 10.71 3.85
CA LEU A 112 -4.09 9.40 3.62
C LEU A 112 -3.06 9.15 4.72
N ARG A 113 -3.02 7.91 5.23
CA ARG A 113 -2.02 7.44 6.19
C ARG A 113 -1.36 6.19 5.66
N LEU A 114 -0.10 6.00 6.05
CA LEU A 114 0.64 4.77 5.76
C LEU A 114 1.65 4.51 6.87
N ALA A 115 2.19 3.31 6.88
CA ALA A 115 3.19 2.92 7.86
C ALA A 115 4.53 2.66 7.17
N VAL A 116 5.60 3.12 7.80
CA VAL A 116 6.97 2.87 7.37
C VAL A 116 7.67 2.05 8.43
N ARG A 117 8.28 0.92 8.03
CA ARG A 117 9.04 0.09 8.96
C ARG A 117 10.24 0.85 9.46
N ASN A 118 10.56 0.66 10.75
CA ASN A 118 11.69 1.33 11.40
C ASN A 118 13.05 0.98 10.75
N ASP A 119 13.15 -0.16 10.07
CA ASP A 119 14.37 -0.61 9.41
C ASP A 119 14.47 -0.17 7.94
N GLN A 120 13.58 0.72 7.48
CA GLN A 120 13.57 1.19 6.09
C GLN A 120 13.49 2.72 6.01
N PRO A 121 14.51 3.43 6.51
CA PRO A 121 14.48 4.91 6.59
C PRO A 121 14.42 5.60 5.22
N LYS A 122 14.86 4.95 4.14
CA LYS A 122 14.80 5.52 2.79
C LYS A 122 13.36 5.73 2.31
N LEU A 123 12.41 4.97 2.83
CA LEU A 123 11.01 5.14 2.48
C LEU A 123 10.44 6.45 3.02
N ILE A 124 10.98 6.97 4.12
CA ILE A 124 10.57 8.27 4.65
C ILE A 124 10.82 9.36 3.61
N ASP A 125 11.99 9.35 2.98
CA ASP A 125 12.33 10.32 1.93
C ASP A 125 11.42 10.16 0.72
N PHE A 126 11.14 8.93 0.33
CA PHE A 126 10.24 8.65 -0.80
C PHE A 126 8.85 9.24 -0.55
N TYR A 127 8.26 8.98 0.63
CA TYR A 127 6.92 9.48 0.94
C TYR A 127 6.92 10.99 1.20
N THR A 128 8.00 11.53 1.76
CA THR A 128 8.12 12.98 1.95
C THR A 128 8.09 13.72 0.62
N ALA A 129 8.66 13.14 -0.43
CA ALA A 129 8.59 13.70 -1.78
C ALA A 129 7.16 13.77 -2.32
N TYR A 130 6.25 12.95 -1.78
CA TYR A 130 4.82 12.97 -2.10
C TYR A 130 3.99 13.71 -1.05
N GLU A 131 4.63 14.60 -0.30
CA GLU A 131 3.98 15.49 0.68
C GLU A 131 3.41 14.78 1.92
N PHE A 132 3.90 13.57 2.21
CA PHE A 132 3.61 12.93 3.49
C PHE A 132 4.55 13.48 4.56
N THR A 133 4.05 13.57 5.79
CA THR A 133 4.84 14.00 6.96
C THR A 133 4.73 12.97 8.07
N LEU A 134 5.78 12.88 8.89
CA LEU A 134 5.76 12.00 10.06
C LEU A 134 4.69 12.45 11.05
N ALA A 135 3.94 11.50 11.57
CA ALA A 135 2.91 11.71 12.57
C ALA A 135 3.16 10.77 13.74
N GLU A 136 4.11 11.13 14.58
CA GLU A 136 4.58 10.29 15.69
C GLU A 136 3.49 9.99 16.73
N GLU A 137 2.48 10.87 16.84
CA GLU A 137 1.33 10.71 17.73
C GLU A 137 0.31 9.68 17.26
N LEU A 138 0.41 9.22 16.01
CA LEU A 138 -0.53 8.28 15.44
C LEU A 138 -0.04 6.84 15.54
N GLU A 139 -0.98 5.91 15.70
CA GLU A 139 -0.73 4.48 15.63
C GLU A 139 -1.38 3.92 14.37
N TYR A 140 -0.66 3.02 13.68
CA TYR A 140 -1.19 2.35 12.51
C TYR A 140 -2.14 1.22 12.94
N SER A 141 -3.39 1.25 12.48
CA SER A 141 -4.41 0.30 12.94
C SER A 141 -4.19 -1.14 12.46
N HIS A 142 -3.38 -1.33 11.42
CA HIS A 142 -3.06 -2.65 10.86
C HIS A 142 -1.65 -3.12 11.21
N ALA A 143 -1.07 -2.61 12.29
CA ALA A 143 0.28 -2.96 12.71
C ALA A 143 0.38 -4.46 13.07
N ASN A 144 1.49 -5.08 12.68
CA ASN A 144 1.77 -6.46 13.00
C ASN A 144 2.30 -6.56 14.45
N PRO A 145 1.61 -7.28 15.36
CA PRO A 145 2.06 -7.37 16.75
C PRO A 145 3.37 -8.14 16.94
N LEU A 146 3.83 -8.87 15.91
CA LEU A 146 5.10 -9.61 15.95
C LEU A 146 6.32 -8.74 15.64
N GLU A 147 6.11 -7.47 15.34
CA GLU A 147 7.16 -6.54 14.94
C GLU A 147 7.11 -5.27 15.79
N PRO A 148 8.23 -4.51 15.87
CA PRO A 148 8.21 -3.17 16.49
C PRO A 148 7.17 -2.29 15.78
N ALA A 149 6.55 -1.37 16.54
CA ALA A 149 5.56 -0.46 15.98
C ALA A 149 6.17 0.35 14.83
N PRO A 150 5.51 0.43 13.67
CA PRO A 150 6.00 1.22 12.56
C PRO A 150 5.81 2.70 12.80
N LEU A 151 6.54 3.52 12.03
CA LEU A 151 6.30 4.95 11.97
C LEU A 151 5.09 5.21 11.07
N VAL A 152 4.24 6.13 11.49
CA VAL A 152 3.10 6.54 10.68
C VAL A 152 3.43 7.84 9.95
N MET A 153 3.11 7.90 8.67
CA MET A 153 3.16 9.13 7.88
C MET A 153 1.77 9.45 7.37
N ARG A 154 1.47 10.74 7.23
CA ARG A 154 0.17 11.16 6.70
C ARG A 154 0.31 12.30 5.71
N ARG A 155 -0.66 12.39 4.81
CA ARG A 155 -0.83 13.51 3.90
C ARG A 155 -2.26 14.02 3.99
N MET A 156 -2.43 15.31 4.26
CA MET A 156 -3.74 15.95 4.20
C MET A 156 -4.04 16.28 2.75
N LEU A 157 -5.22 15.86 2.28
CA LEU A 157 -5.68 16.08 0.91
C LEU A 157 -6.66 17.27 0.83
N LYS A 158 -7.26 17.62 1.96
CA LYS A 158 -8.22 18.72 2.02
C LYS A 158 -7.61 19.90 2.77
N TYR A 159 -7.73 21.06 2.20
CA TYR A 159 -7.16 22.30 2.72
C TYR A 159 -8.25 23.23 3.21
#